data_b03a01a36d75680dc8099278b8241792
#
_entry.id   b03a01a36d75680dc8099278b8241792
#
_cell.length_a   1.000
_cell.length_b   1.000
_cell.length_c   1.000
_cell.angle_alpha   90.00
_cell.angle_beta   90.00
_cell.angle_gamma   90.00
#
_symmetry.space_group_name_H-M   'P 1'
#
loop_
_entity.id
_entity.type
_entity.pdbx_description
1 polymer ?
#
loop_
_entity_poly.entity_id
_entity_poly.type
_entity_poly.pdbx_seq_one_letter_code
_entity_poly.pdbx_strand_id
1 'polypeptide(L)'
;EGTMLSRLGEAKNLLVKSEQELGREAKRLFEKHKYNFVLVSSTNLDSIMEFYHNTPKNLRFVCDFYQAQILITAMRDMERRGNFPEYRPSKKHPVVWVLGKPDSRWAKLRRIGDSMKHPLWFRSVTEEELKRDGFVMLTRKNARPEDYVSPFEKLLDKFFDRDGQIIYSMWKGYLEEEHADWQLLRFIGGRPYESLHTSGHAYVETIAGLIGLVNPKIIIPMHTKSPEDFTSIPEFAPYRD
;
A
#
# COMPACT_ATOMS: atom_id res chain seq x y z
N GLU A 1 2.26 15.61 14.01
CA GLU A 1 1.76 15.29 12.67
C GLU A 1 0.79 16.37 12.20
N GLY A 2 1.09 17.07 11.15
CA GLY A 2 0.29 18.19 10.65
C GLY A 2 0.13 18.20 9.13
N THR A 3 0.49 17.11 8.45
CA THR A 3 0.44 17.03 6.99
C THR A 3 -0.96 17.32 6.45
N MET A 4 -2.01 16.78 7.08
CA MET A 4 -3.38 16.98 6.64
C MET A 4 -3.91 18.40 6.91
N LEU A 5 -3.27 19.16 7.80
CA LEU A 5 -3.57 20.59 7.98
C LEU A 5 -3.30 21.38 6.69
N SER A 6 -2.18 21.10 6.03
CA SER A 6 -1.83 21.72 4.75
C SER A 6 -2.67 21.22 3.56
N ARG A 7 -3.51 20.20 3.77
CA ARG A 7 -4.27 19.49 2.72
C ARG A 7 -5.75 19.35 3.03
N LEU A 8 -6.32 20.33 3.75
CA LEU A 8 -7.74 20.33 4.13
C LEU A 8 -8.70 20.19 2.92
N GLY A 9 -8.35 20.79 1.79
CA GLY A 9 -9.10 20.66 0.55
C GLY A 9 -9.04 19.26 -0.06
N GLU A 10 -7.87 18.63 -0.03
CA GLU A 10 -7.69 17.26 -0.51
C GLU A 10 -8.43 16.25 0.38
N ALA A 11 -8.34 16.41 1.71
CA ALA A 11 -8.98 15.53 2.68
C ALA A 11 -10.51 15.44 2.49
N LYS A 12 -11.16 16.56 2.16
CA LYS A 12 -12.61 16.61 1.90
C LYS A 12 -13.00 15.85 0.64
N ASN A 13 -12.10 15.74 -0.34
CA ASN A 13 -12.35 15.16 -1.64
C ASN A 13 -11.83 13.72 -1.79
N LEU A 14 -11.26 13.13 -0.75
CA LEU A 14 -10.85 11.73 -0.78
C LEU A 14 -12.07 10.82 -0.90
N LEU A 15 -12.08 9.99 -1.94
CA LEU A 15 -13.13 8.99 -2.17
C LEU A 15 -13.10 7.88 -1.10
N VAL A 16 -11.94 7.65 -0.51
CA VAL A 16 -11.67 6.59 0.46
C VAL A 16 -11.04 7.20 1.70
N LYS A 17 -11.72 7.08 2.84
CA LYS A 17 -11.30 7.69 4.12
C LYS A 17 -10.75 6.70 5.13
N SER A 18 -10.83 5.40 4.85
CA SER A 18 -10.29 4.37 5.73
C SER A 18 -9.68 3.23 4.93
N GLU A 19 -8.78 2.48 5.57
CA GLU A 19 -8.18 1.28 4.97
C GLU A 19 -9.25 0.22 4.64
N GLN A 20 -10.28 0.08 5.47
CA GLN A 20 -11.37 -0.85 5.20
C GLN A 20 -12.20 -0.45 3.97
N GLU A 21 -12.42 0.84 3.75
CA GLU A 21 -13.05 1.34 2.52
C GLU A 21 -12.15 1.10 1.31
N LEU A 22 -10.85 1.36 1.45
CA LEU A 22 -9.84 1.05 0.44
C LEU A 22 -9.90 -0.44 0.05
N GLY A 23 -9.96 -1.34 1.02
CA GLY A 23 -10.07 -2.77 0.78
C GLY A 23 -11.35 -3.14 0.00
N ARG A 24 -12.50 -2.54 0.33
CA ARG A 24 -13.76 -2.78 -0.40
C ARG A 24 -13.70 -2.31 -1.85
N GLU A 25 -13.18 -1.12 -2.08
CA GLU A 25 -13.01 -0.60 -3.43
C GLU A 25 -11.94 -1.37 -4.22
N ALA A 26 -10.84 -1.76 -3.57
CA ALA A 26 -9.83 -2.62 -4.17
C ALA A 26 -10.43 -3.93 -4.69
N LYS A 27 -11.27 -4.59 -3.88
CA LYS A 27 -11.96 -5.80 -4.31
C LYS A 27 -12.77 -5.60 -5.58
N ARG A 28 -13.55 -4.51 -5.66
CA ARG A 28 -14.36 -4.18 -6.84
C ARG A 28 -13.50 -3.96 -8.08
N LEU A 29 -12.34 -3.30 -7.91
CA LEU A 29 -11.40 -3.09 -9.00
C LEU A 29 -10.76 -4.41 -9.44
N PHE A 30 -10.28 -5.24 -8.48
CA PHE A 30 -9.64 -6.52 -8.78
C PHE A 30 -10.56 -7.51 -9.52
N GLU A 31 -11.87 -7.42 -9.30
CA GLU A 31 -12.87 -8.26 -9.98
C GLU A 31 -13.12 -7.84 -11.44
N LYS A 32 -12.72 -6.62 -11.84
CA LYS A 32 -12.92 -6.11 -13.21
C LYS A 32 -11.92 -6.67 -14.21
N HIS A 33 -10.68 -6.95 -13.76
CA HIS A 33 -9.59 -7.31 -14.64
C HIS A 33 -8.82 -8.53 -14.12
N LYS A 34 -8.28 -9.30 -15.05
CA LYS A 34 -7.49 -10.49 -14.74
C LYS A 34 -6.09 -10.15 -14.21
N TYR A 35 -5.51 -9.03 -14.66
CA TYR A 35 -4.13 -8.65 -14.35
C TYR A 35 -4.09 -7.29 -13.68
N ASN A 36 -3.93 -7.28 -12.35
CA ASN A 36 -4.00 -6.07 -11.54
C ASN A 36 -2.61 -5.68 -11.04
N PHE A 37 -2.09 -4.55 -11.49
CA PHE A 37 -0.82 -3.98 -11.06
C PHE A 37 -1.09 -2.87 -10.04
N VAL A 38 -0.75 -3.11 -8.78
CA VAL A 38 -0.98 -2.16 -7.69
C VAL A 38 0.31 -1.43 -7.35
N LEU A 39 0.41 -0.17 -7.75
CA LEU A 39 1.50 0.72 -7.34
C LEU A 39 1.25 1.20 -5.92
N VAL A 40 2.06 0.74 -4.98
CA VAL A 40 1.92 1.04 -3.56
C VAL A 40 3.30 1.21 -2.90
N SER A 41 3.38 2.08 -1.89
CA SER A 41 4.58 2.14 -1.05
C SER A 41 4.77 0.84 -0.30
N SER A 42 5.98 0.28 -0.35
CA SER A 42 6.31 -0.99 0.32
C SER A 42 6.10 -0.96 1.85
N THR A 43 6.07 0.20 2.44
CA THR A 43 5.89 0.43 3.87
C THR A 43 4.48 0.79 4.28
N ASN A 44 3.58 1.00 3.33
CA ASN A 44 2.15 1.20 3.61
C ASN A 44 1.48 -0.15 3.87
N LEU A 45 1.77 -0.71 5.05
CA LEU A 45 1.40 -2.07 5.41
C LEU A 45 -0.11 -2.25 5.53
N ASP A 46 -0.81 -1.26 6.05
CA ASP A 46 -2.26 -1.34 6.25
C ASP A 46 -2.97 -1.48 4.89
N SER A 47 -2.67 -0.64 3.92
CA SER A 47 -3.20 -0.76 2.56
C SER A 47 -2.80 -2.09 1.90
N ILE A 48 -1.55 -2.54 2.10
CA ILE A 48 -1.07 -3.83 1.54
C ILE A 48 -1.85 -5.00 2.14
N MET A 49 -2.11 -4.98 3.44
CA MET A 49 -2.91 -6.02 4.09
C MET A 49 -4.36 -6.02 3.59
N GLU A 50 -4.95 -4.84 3.37
CA GLU A 50 -6.27 -4.75 2.76
C GLU A 50 -6.29 -5.31 1.33
N PHE A 51 -5.29 -5.01 0.50
CA PHE A 51 -5.16 -5.62 -0.84
C PHE A 51 -5.02 -7.14 -0.77
N TYR A 52 -4.21 -7.64 0.16
CA TYR A 52 -4.03 -9.07 0.37
C TYR A 52 -5.33 -9.77 0.77
N HIS A 53 -6.05 -9.23 1.76
CA HIS A 53 -7.30 -9.82 2.26
C HIS A 53 -8.46 -9.74 1.25
N ASN A 54 -8.46 -8.71 0.42
CA ASN A 54 -9.51 -8.47 -0.57
C ASN A 54 -9.19 -9.00 -1.97
N THR A 55 -8.05 -9.65 -2.16
CA THR A 55 -7.73 -10.36 -3.41
C THR A 55 -8.80 -11.43 -3.68
N PRO A 56 -9.43 -11.45 -4.87
CA PRO A 56 -10.38 -12.48 -5.27
C PRO A 56 -9.77 -13.89 -5.25
N LYS A 57 -10.55 -14.91 -4.90
CA LYS A 57 -10.06 -16.31 -4.75
C LYS A 57 -9.45 -16.89 -6.04
N ASN A 58 -9.91 -16.43 -7.18
CA ASN A 58 -9.45 -16.85 -8.49
C ASN A 58 -8.18 -16.14 -8.97
N LEU A 59 -7.70 -15.14 -8.23
CA LEU A 59 -6.48 -14.40 -8.53
C LEU A 59 -5.37 -14.74 -7.53
N ARG A 60 -4.13 -14.66 -7.97
CA ARG A 60 -2.95 -14.82 -7.12
C ARG A 60 -2.54 -13.48 -6.52
N PHE A 61 -2.30 -13.41 -5.21
CA PHE A 61 -1.63 -12.27 -4.61
C PHE A 61 -0.12 -12.40 -4.81
N VAL A 62 0.48 -11.46 -5.52
CA VAL A 62 1.86 -11.53 -6.02
C VAL A 62 2.67 -10.34 -5.53
N CYS A 63 3.92 -10.57 -5.17
CA CYS A 63 4.89 -9.52 -4.88
C CYS A 63 6.32 -9.95 -5.25
N ASP A 64 7.31 -9.07 -5.10
CA ASP A 64 8.71 -9.46 -5.18
C ASP A 64 9.24 -9.97 -3.82
N PHE A 65 10.47 -10.48 -3.81
CA PHE A 65 11.11 -10.99 -2.60
C PHE A 65 11.28 -9.92 -1.52
N TYR A 66 11.56 -8.68 -1.90
CA TYR A 66 11.70 -7.57 -0.95
C TYR A 66 10.38 -7.30 -0.20
N GLN A 67 9.28 -7.22 -0.93
CA GLN A 67 7.96 -7.03 -0.34
C GLN A 67 7.54 -8.23 0.52
N ALA A 68 7.87 -9.45 0.10
CA ALA A 68 7.61 -10.65 0.89
C ALA A 68 8.34 -10.62 2.25
N GLN A 69 9.58 -10.11 2.28
CA GLN A 69 10.33 -9.95 3.53
C GLN A 69 9.68 -8.91 4.46
N ILE A 70 9.22 -7.79 3.92
CA ILE A 70 8.52 -6.76 4.70
C ILE A 70 7.25 -7.35 5.30
N LEU A 71 6.43 -8.01 4.49
CA LEU A 71 5.18 -8.63 4.93
C LEU A 71 5.40 -9.61 6.08
N ILE A 72 6.29 -10.59 5.91
CA ILE A 72 6.51 -11.61 6.95
C ILE A 72 7.08 -11.00 8.24
N THR A 73 7.91 -9.97 8.11
CA THR A 73 8.48 -9.29 9.27
C THR A 73 7.41 -8.55 10.05
N ALA A 74 6.56 -7.80 9.35
CA ALA A 74 5.45 -7.07 9.96
C ALA A 74 4.43 -8.01 10.62
N MET A 75 3.98 -9.03 9.89
CA MET A 75 3.00 -9.99 10.41
C MET A 75 3.52 -10.72 11.65
N ARG A 76 4.78 -11.16 11.63
CA ARG A 76 5.42 -11.80 12.79
C ARG A 76 5.56 -10.86 13.99
N ASP A 77 5.94 -9.60 13.75
CA ASP A 77 6.08 -8.61 14.82
C ASP A 77 4.72 -8.29 15.45
N MET A 78 3.68 -8.10 14.64
CA MET A 78 2.32 -7.88 15.12
C MET A 78 1.76 -9.10 15.89
N GLU A 79 2.06 -10.32 15.43
CA GLU A 79 1.70 -11.55 16.17
C GLU A 79 2.36 -11.61 17.55
N ARG A 80 3.61 -11.15 17.68
CA ARG A 80 4.34 -11.10 18.97
C ARG A 80 3.83 -10.00 19.90
N ARG A 81 3.42 -8.86 19.35
CA ARG A 81 2.93 -7.71 20.12
C ARG A 81 1.51 -7.92 20.66
N GLY A 82 0.72 -8.78 20.05
CA GLY A 82 -0.64 -9.03 20.51
C GLY A 82 -1.59 -9.54 19.44
N ASN A 83 -2.87 -9.22 19.60
CA ASN A 83 -3.92 -9.70 18.72
C ASN A 83 -4.28 -8.63 17.68
N PHE A 84 -3.57 -8.65 16.55
CA PHE A 84 -3.83 -7.81 15.38
C PHE A 84 -4.38 -8.68 14.25
N PRO A 85 -5.72 -8.93 14.21
CA PRO A 85 -6.32 -9.85 13.24
C PRO A 85 -6.12 -9.42 11.79
N GLU A 86 -6.01 -8.12 11.52
CA GLU A 86 -5.77 -7.54 10.20
C GLU A 86 -4.39 -7.94 9.64
N TYR A 87 -3.43 -8.25 10.49
CA TYR A 87 -2.08 -8.71 10.10
C TYR A 87 -1.93 -10.22 10.06
N ARG A 88 -3.02 -10.98 10.16
CA ARG A 88 -2.96 -12.44 10.03
C ARG A 88 -3.02 -12.87 8.57
N PRO A 89 -2.44 -14.04 8.24
CA PRO A 89 -2.63 -14.64 6.93
C PRO A 89 -4.11 -14.82 6.60
N SER A 90 -4.47 -14.48 5.37
CA SER A 90 -5.84 -14.66 4.89
C SER A 90 -6.19 -16.16 4.86
N LYS A 91 -7.35 -16.52 5.42
CA LYS A 91 -7.87 -17.89 5.30
C LYS A 91 -8.19 -18.29 3.86
N LYS A 92 -8.43 -17.29 2.99
CA LYS A 92 -8.72 -17.50 1.56
C LYS A 92 -7.45 -17.64 0.72
N HIS A 93 -6.39 -16.92 1.12
CA HIS A 93 -5.12 -16.81 0.42
C HIS A 93 -3.95 -16.98 1.39
N PRO A 94 -3.74 -18.21 1.94
CA PRO A 94 -2.63 -18.42 2.87
C PRO A 94 -1.25 -18.40 2.16
N VAL A 95 -1.23 -18.26 0.84
CA VAL A 95 -0.02 -18.25 0.02
C VAL A 95 0.20 -16.88 -0.59
N VAL A 96 1.38 -16.32 -0.37
CA VAL A 96 1.90 -15.17 -1.11
C VAL A 96 2.80 -15.68 -2.22
N TRP A 97 2.51 -15.29 -3.45
CA TRP A 97 3.28 -15.68 -4.62
C TRP A 97 4.39 -14.66 -4.88
N VAL A 98 5.60 -15.16 -5.07
CA VAL A 98 6.78 -14.30 -5.15
C VAL A 98 7.44 -14.43 -6.51
N LEU A 99 7.70 -13.28 -7.14
CA LEU A 99 8.41 -13.21 -8.42
C LEU A 99 9.86 -13.67 -8.26
N GLY A 100 10.34 -14.41 -9.23
CA GLY A 100 11.73 -14.88 -9.31
C GLY A 100 11.92 -16.30 -8.80
N LYS A 101 13.12 -16.81 -9.07
CA LYS A 101 13.49 -18.18 -8.67
C LYS A 101 13.87 -18.22 -7.18
N PRO A 102 13.48 -19.29 -6.47
CA PRO A 102 13.93 -19.50 -5.09
C PRO A 102 15.46 -19.57 -5.01
N ASP A 103 16.03 -18.84 -4.06
CA ASP A 103 17.43 -18.89 -3.71
C ASP A 103 17.61 -19.16 -2.19
N SER A 104 18.85 -19.10 -1.68
CA SER A 104 19.15 -19.34 -0.26
C SER A 104 18.39 -18.44 0.72
N ARG A 105 17.99 -17.24 0.30
CA ARG A 105 17.21 -16.27 1.10
C ARG A 105 15.79 -16.78 1.37
N TRP A 106 15.24 -17.59 0.46
CA TRP A 106 13.90 -18.16 0.59
C TRP A 106 13.78 -19.14 1.76
N ALA A 107 14.85 -19.86 2.10
CA ALA A 107 14.83 -20.77 3.24
C ALA A 107 14.54 -20.03 4.55
N LYS A 108 15.12 -18.82 4.72
CA LYS A 108 14.85 -17.97 5.88
C LYS A 108 13.40 -17.48 5.89
N LEU A 109 12.88 -17.04 4.74
CA LEU A 109 11.50 -16.55 4.60
C LEU A 109 10.50 -17.65 4.98
N ARG A 110 10.65 -18.85 4.43
CA ARG A 110 9.81 -20.02 4.74
C ARG A 110 9.88 -20.39 6.22
N ARG A 111 11.09 -20.50 6.78
CA ARG A 111 11.28 -20.84 8.21
C ARG A 111 10.56 -19.85 9.14
N ILE A 112 10.57 -18.55 8.80
CA ILE A 112 9.85 -17.56 9.58
C ILE A 112 8.33 -17.80 9.43
N GLY A 113 7.84 -17.97 8.23
CA GLY A 113 6.43 -18.20 7.95
C GLY A 113 5.89 -19.45 8.64
N ASP A 114 6.64 -20.55 8.59
CA ASP A 114 6.28 -21.82 9.23
C ASP A 114 6.30 -21.72 10.76
N SER A 115 7.12 -20.84 11.34
CA SER A 115 7.26 -20.66 12.79
C SER A 115 6.18 -19.76 13.42
N MET A 116 5.37 -19.10 12.62
CA MET A 116 4.30 -18.24 13.11
C MET A 116 3.12 -19.06 13.64
N LYS A 117 2.42 -18.50 14.62
CA LYS A 117 1.15 -19.07 15.13
C LYS A 117 0.08 -19.20 14.03
N HIS A 118 0.10 -18.25 13.08
CA HIS A 118 -0.71 -18.29 11.88
C HIS A 118 0.24 -18.37 10.68
N PRO A 119 0.57 -19.57 10.16
CA PRO A 119 1.57 -19.73 9.12
C PRO A 119 1.22 -18.99 7.83
N LEU A 120 2.23 -18.36 7.23
CA LEU A 120 2.18 -17.74 5.92
C LEU A 120 3.15 -18.46 4.98
N TRP A 121 2.63 -18.97 3.88
CA TRP A 121 3.44 -19.70 2.93
C TRP A 121 3.85 -18.84 1.73
N PHE A 122 5.06 -19.06 1.26
CA PHE A 122 5.63 -18.39 0.10
C PHE A 122 5.94 -19.39 -1.00
N ARG A 123 5.47 -19.09 -2.21
CA ARG A 123 5.74 -19.89 -3.41
C ARG A 123 6.24 -19.01 -4.53
N SER A 124 7.20 -19.50 -5.31
CA SER A 124 7.57 -18.86 -6.58
C SER A 124 6.41 -18.96 -7.56
N VAL A 125 6.31 -18.00 -8.46
CA VAL A 125 5.33 -18.00 -9.52
C VAL A 125 6.04 -17.86 -10.87
N THR A 126 5.62 -18.65 -11.83
CA THR A 126 6.06 -18.54 -13.22
C THR A 126 5.15 -17.61 -14.01
N GLU A 127 5.64 -17.16 -15.15
CA GLU A 127 4.84 -16.31 -16.04
C GLU A 127 3.64 -17.05 -16.62
N GLU A 128 3.78 -18.34 -16.94
CA GLU A 128 2.70 -19.19 -17.40
C GLU A 128 1.58 -19.30 -16.36
N GLU A 129 1.95 -19.41 -15.09
CA GLU A 129 0.98 -19.42 -13.99
C GLU A 129 0.30 -18.07 -13.84
N LEU A 130 1.03 -16.95 -13.96
CA LEU A 130 0.45 -15.61 -13.96
C LEU A 130 -0.55 -15.41 -15.09
N LYS A 131 -0.20 -15.90 -16.30
CA LYS A 131 -1.07 -15.86 -17.48
C LYS A 131 -2.34 -16.69 -17.29
N ARG A 132 -2.20 -17.89 -16.72
CA ARG A 132 -3.31 -18.83 -16.53
C ARG A 132 -4.29 -18.33 -15.48
N ASP A 133 -3.77 -17.97 -14.30
CA ASP A 133 -4.57 -17.75 -13.09
C ASP A 133 -4.93 -16.27 -12.85
N GLY A 134 -4.23 -15.32 -13.48
CA GLY A 134 -4.38 -13.90 -13.17
C GLY A 134 -3.78 -13.54 -11.82
N PHE A 135 -3.76 -12.23 -11.50
CA PHE A 135 -3.11 -11.76 -10.29
C PHE A 135 -3.57 -10.38 -9.80
N VAL A 136 -3.32 -10.14 -8.52
CA VAL A 136 -3.14 -8.84 -7.89
C VAL A 136 -1.67 -8.74 -7.51
N MET A 137 -0.90 -7.92 -8.21
CA MET A 137 0.54 -7.80 -8.07
C MET A 137 0.92 -6.47 -7.43
N LEU A 138 1.54 -6.54 -6.25
CA LEU A 138 2.16 -5.36 -5.66
C LEU A 138 3.38 -4.96 -6.47
N THR A 139 3.36 -3.75 -6.96
CA THR A 139 4.46 -3.15 -7.73
C THR A 139 4.97 -1.93 -7.00
N ARG A 140 6.21 -1.59 -7.26
CA ARG A 140 6.86 -0.43 -6.65
C ARG A 140 7.83 0.19 -7.63
N LYS A 141 8.14 1.47 -7.43
CA LYS A 141 9.22 2.12 -8.15
C LYS A 141 10.55 1.43 -7.86
N ASN A 142 11.42 1.42 -8.84
CA ASN A 142 12.74 0.84 -8.72
C ASN A 142 13.79 1.95 -8.67
N ALA A 143 14.54 2.04 -7.59
CA ALA A 143 15.62 3.01 -7.40
C ALA A 143 16.90 2.65 -8.20
N ARG A 144 16.76 2.08 -9.40
CA ARG A 144 17.87 1.69 -10.25
C ARG A 144 18.07 2.66 -11.42
N PRO A 145 19.21 2.61 -12.11
CA PRO A 145 19.50 3.49 -13.26
C PRO A 145 18.39 3.52 -14.30
N GLU A 146 18.33 4.59 -15.07
CA GLU A 146 17.26 4.86 -16.05
C GLU A 146 17.13 3.79 -17.14
N ASP A 147 18.20 3.11 -17.49
CA ASP A 147 18.28 2.04 -18.49
C ASP A 147 17.78 0.68 -17.96
N TYR A 148 17.56 0.55 -16.65
CA TYR A 148 17.10 -0.69 -16.05
C TYR A 148 15.59 -0.86 -16.16
N VAL A 149 15.16 -1.83 -16.95
CA VAL A 149 13.75 -2.24 -17.01
C VAL A 149 13.46 -3.29 -15.92
N SER A 150 12.60 -2.95 -15.00
CA SER A 150 12.24 -3.83 -13.89
C SER A 150 11.43 -5.06 -14.36
N PRO A 151 11.46 -6.16 -13.60
CA PRO A 151 10.55 -7.29 -13.87
C PRO A 151 9.07 -6.89 -13.91
N PHE A 152 8.69 -5.89 -13.13
CA PHE A 152 7.32 -5.37 -13.09
C PHE A 152 6.94 -4.66 -14.39
N GLU A 153 7.83 -3.82 -14.94
CA GLU A 153 7.61 -3.13 -16.22
C GLU A 153 7.47 -4.13 -17.37
N LYS A 154 8.33 -5.15 -17.40
CA LYS A 154 8.23 -6.23 -18.42
C LYS A 154 6.91 -7.00 -18.36
N LEU A 155 6.41 -7.25 -17.15
CA LEU A 155 5.13 -7.92 -16.96
C LEU A 155 3.96 -6.99 -17.30
N LEU A 156 4.08 -5.69 -16.96
CA LEU A 156 3.08 -4.70 -17.32
C LEU A 156 2.93 -4.60 -18.84
N ASP A 157 4.02 -4.44 -19.58
CA ASP A 157 4.01 -4.39 -21.05
C ASP A 157 3.38 -5.65 -21.67
N LYS A 158 3.56 -6.79 -21.03
CA LYS A 158 3.06 -8.07 -21.53
C LYS A 158 1.58 -8.31 -21.27
N PHE A 159 1.07 -7.84 -20.13
CA PHE A 159 -0.28 -8.19 -19.68
C PHE A 159 -1.28 -7.05 -19.74
N PHE A 160 -0.83 -5.78 -19.83
CA PHE A 160 -1.73 -4.63 -19.77
C PHE A 160 -2.79 -4.66 -20.86
N ASP A 161 -2.38 -4.80 -22.12
CA ASP A 161 -3.29 -4.79 -23.27
C ASP A 161 -4.17 -6.07 -23.40
N ARG A 162 -3.93 -7.08 -22.55
CA ARG A 162 -4.69 -8.34 -22.59
C ARG A 162 -5.95 -8.33 -21.74
N ASP A 163 -5.91 -7.74 -20.62
CA ASP A 163 -6.96 -7.52 -19.60
C ASP A 163 -6.29 -7.03 -18.32
N GLY A 164 -5.47 -6.00 -18.46
CA GLY A 164 -4.70 -5.43 -17.36
C GLY A 164 -5.21 -4.08 -16.90
N GLN A 165 -4.97 -3.75 -15.64
CA GLN A 165 -5.15 -2.41 -15.11
C GLN A 165 -4.01 -2.02 -14.18
N ILE A 166 -3.77 -0.71 -14.07
CA ILE A 166 -2.91 -0.12 -13.07
C ILE A 166 -3.81 0.49 -11.98
N ILE A 167 -3.53 0.16 -10.73
CA ILE A 167 -4.16 0.79 -9.56
C ILE A 167 -3.07 1.59 -8.86
N TYR A 168 -3.22 2.90 -8.85
CA TYR A 168 -2.29 3.83 -8.22
C TYR A 168 -2.71 4.09 -6.78
N SER A 169 -1.97 3.56 -5.81
CA SER A 169 -2.25 3.65 -4.39
C SER A 169 -1.16 4.43 -3.64
N MET A 170 -0.87 5.61 -4.14
CA MET A 170 0.06 6.56 -3.52
C MET A 170 -0.46 7.99 -3.68
N TRP A 171 0.21 8.93 -3.04
CA TRP A 171 -0.16 10.34 -3.16
C TRP A 171 -0.05 10.83 -4.61
N LYS A 172 -1.11 11.45 -5.13
CA LYS A 172 -1.19 11.94 -6.51
C LYS A 172 -0.13 12.97 -6.86
N GLY A 173 0.33 13.76 -5.89
CA GLY A 173 1.37 14.76 -6.11
C GLY A 173 2.67 14.19 -6.69
N TYR A 174 2.96 12.90 -6.52
CA TYR A 174 4.12 12.29 -7.19
C TYR A 174 3.95 12.14 -8.72
N LEU A 175 2.79 12.40 -9.25
CA LEU A 175 2.50 12.41 -10.69
C LEU A 175 2.35 13.82 -11.25
N GLU A 176 2.34 14.84 -10.39
CA GLU A 176 2.19 16.25 -10.74
C GLU A 176 3.57 16.90 -10.96
N GLU A 177 3.63 17.88 -11.86
CA GLU A 177 4.87 18.48 -12.34
C GLU A 177 5.82 18.96 -11.22
N GLU A 178 5.27 19.56 -10.16
CA GLU A 178 6.03 20.12 -9.03
C GLU A 178 6.75 19.04 -8.18
N HIS A 179 6.24 17.82 -8.13
CA HIS A 179 6.74 16.73 -7.30
C HIS A 179 6.96 15.43 -8.09
N ALA A 180 7.01 15.55 -9.41
CA ALA A 180 7.01 14.41 -10.32
C ALA A 180 8.12 13.39 -9.98
N ASP A 181 7.69 12.16 -9.76
CA ASP A 181 8.60 11.01 -9.67
C ASP A 181 8.66 10.35 -11.05
N TRP A 182 9.76 10.58 -11.76
CA TRP A 182 9.96 10.08 -13.11
C TRP A 182 9.86 8.54 -13.21
N GLN A 183 10.20 7.81 -12.16
CA GLN A 183 10.12 6.35 -12.16
C GLN A 183 8.66 5.86 -12.11
N LEU A 184 7.80 6.58 -11.40
CA LEU A 184 6.36 6.31 -11.39
C LEU A 184 5.73 6.66 -12.74
N LEU A 185 6.06 7.84 -13.27
CA LEU A 185 5.58 8.28 -14.60
C LEU A 185 6.02 7.31 -15.69
N ARG A 186 7.26 6.87 -15.66
CA ARG A 186 7.79 5.85 -16.59
C ARG A 186 7.06 4.53 -16.45
N PHE A 187 6.83 4.04 -15.23
CA PHE A 187 6.10 2.80 -14.98
C PHE A 187 4.68 2.87 -15.58
N ILE A 188 3.98 3.96 -15.32
CA ILE A 188 2.63 4.17 -15.87
C ILE A 188 2.69 4.27 -17.40
N GLY A 189 3.68 4.98 -17.95
CA GLY A 189 3.95 5.05 -19.39
C GLY A 189 2.77 5.62 -20.20
N GLY A 190 2.04 6.59 -19.63
CA GLY A 190 0.85 7.17 -20.26
C GLY A 190 -0.39 6.27 -20.30
N ARG A 191 -0.35 5.08 -19.70
CA ARG A 191 -1.49 4.17 -19.60
C ARG A 191 -2.55 4.73 -18.63
N PRO A 192 -3.83 4.45 -18.86
CA PRO A 192 -4.87 4.77 -17.89
C PRO A 192 -4.65 4.00 -16.58
N TYR A 193 -4.99 4.64 -15.47
CA TYR A 193 -4.91 4.04 -14.15
C TYR A 193 -6.10 4.44 -13.29
N GLU A 194 -6.47 3.57 -12.35
CA GLU A 194 -7.44 3.85 -11.29
C GLU A 194 -6.71 4.38 -10.06
N SER A 195 -7.17 5.50 -9.52
CA SER A 195 -6.60 6.06 -8.29
C SER A 195 -7.34 5.51 -7.09
N LEU A 196 -6.64 4.77 -6.24
CA LEU A 196 -7.18 4.17 -5.02
C LEU A 196 -6.18 4.34 -3.89
N HIS A 197 -6.32 5.39 -3.12
CA HIS A 197 -5.41 5.74 -2.04
C HIS A 197 -6.17 6.29 -0.85
N THR A 198 -5.74 5.94 0.35
CA THR A 198 -6.10 6.63 1.58
C THR A 198 -4.85 7.26 2.19
N SER A 199 -5.03 8.39 2.86
CA SER A 199 -3.89 9.07 3.47
C SER A 199 -3.31 8.21 4.61
N GLY A 200 -1.99 8.03 4.61
CA GLY A 200 -1.27 7.47 5.76
C GLY A 200 -1.07 8.48 6.91
N HIS A 201 -1.56 9.70 6.74
CA HIS A 201 -1.50 10.76 7.74
C HIS A 201 -2.82 10.88 8.50
N ALA A 202 -2.74 11.21 9.79
CA ALA A 202 -3.91 11.40 10.62
C ALA A 202 -4.77 12.57 10.12
N TYR A 203 -6.07 12.36 10.00
CA TYR A 203 -7.02 13.41 9.70
C TYR A 203 -7.11 14.40 10.86
N VAL A 204 -7.54 15.63 10.55
CA VAL A 204 -7.65 16.71 11.54
C VAL A 204 -8.55 16.32 12.71
N GLU A 205 -9.67 15.66 12.42
CA GLU A 205 -10.63 15.18 13.43
C GLU A 205 -9.98 14.13 14.36
N THR A 206 -9.09 13.29 13.84
CA THR A 206 -8.34 12.31 14.63
C THR A 206 -7.34 13.00 15.55
N ILE A 207 -6.64 14.02 15.03
CA ILE A 207 -5.68 14.82 15.82
C ILE A 207 -6.44 15.58 16.90
N ALA A 208 -7.56 16.22 16.57
CA ALA A 208 -8.40 16.94 17.51
C ALA A 208 -8.93 16.04 18.64
N GLY A 209 -9.40 14.83 18.27
CA GLY A 209 -9.83 13.82 19.24
C GLY A 209 -8.70 13.39 20.19
N LEU A 210 -7.48 13.20 19.66
CA LEU A 210 -6.30 12.84 20.45
C LEU A 210 -5.93 13.98 21.42
N ILE A 211 -5.92 15.24 20.94
CA ILE A 211 -5.66 16.42 21.76
C ILE A 211 -6.68 16.52 22.89
N GLY A 212 -7.97 16.33 22.60
CA GLY A 212 -9.02 16.33 23.61
C GLY A 212 -8.84 15.24 24.67
N LEU A 213 -8.37 14.05 24.28
CA LEU A 213 -8.10 12.95 25.21
C LEU A 213 -6.87 13.20 26.09
N VAL A 214 -5.80 13.72 25.49
CA VAL A 214 -4.52 13.95 26.18
C VAL A 214 -4.58 15.22 27.04
N ASN A 215 -5.37 16.22 26.63
CA ASN A 215 -5.46 17.54 27.24
C ASN A 215 -4.06 18.15 27.53
N PRO A 216 -3.20 18.33 26.51
CA PRO A 216 -1.82 18.75 26.69
C PRO A 216 -1.77 20.24 27.11
N LYS A 217 -0.68 20.66 27.76
CA LYS A 217 -0.45 22.07 28.09
C LYS A 217 0.04 22.87 26.86
N ILE A 218 0.75 22.25 25.99
CA ILE A 218 1.38 22.88 24.81
C ILE A 218 1.21 21.92 23.62
N ILE A 219 0.92 22.47 22.45
CA ILE A 219 0.89 21.76 21.19
C ILE A 219 1.92 22.39 20.25
N ILE A 220 2.78 21.56 19.68
CA ILE A 220 3.80 21.98 18.69
C ILE A 220 3.43 21.35 17.35
N PRO A 221 2.94 22.12 16.36
CA PRO A 221 2.68 21.62 15.02
C PRO A 221 3.99 21.22 14.35
N MET A 222 4.07 19.97 13.89
CA MET A 222 5.23 19.46 13.17
C MET A 222 4.76 18.77 11.89
N HIS A 223 5.66 18.67 10.91
CA HIS A 223 5.40 18.00 9.64
C HIS A 223 4.18 18.58 8.90
N THR A 224 4.13 19.90 8.84
CA THR A 224 3.13 20.68 8.11
C THR A 224 3.79 21.83 7.36
N LYS A 225 3.24 22.19 6.20
CA LYS A 225 3.64 23.38 5.44
C LYS A 225 2.90 24.64 5.91
N SER A 226 1.83 24.46 6.67
CA SER A 226 0.93 25.53 7.12
C SER A 226 0.71 25.44 8.64
N PRO A 227 1.73 25.70 9.46
CA PRO A 227 1.57 25.66 10.93
C PRO A 227 0.57 26.71 11.41
N GLU A 228 0.40 27.82 10.70
CA GLU A 228 -0.57 28.85 10.94
C GLU A 228 -2.03 28.37 10.81
N ASP A 229 -2.31 27.41 9.94
CA ASP A 229 -3.65 26.84 9.77
C ASP A 229 -4.11 26.05 11.00
N PHE A 230 -3.15 25.63 11.85
CA PHE A 230 -3.46 25.01 13.12
C PHE A 230 -4.36 25.89 13.99
N THR A 231 -4.11 27.21 13.99
CA THR A 231 -4.90 28.17 14.79
C THR A 231 -6.30 28.43 14.23
N SER A 232 -6.55 28.10 12.97
CA SER A 232 -7.85 28.27 12.33
C SER A 232 -8.85 27.16 12.66
N ILE A 233 -8.38 26.05 13.23
CA ILE A 233 -9.19 24.89 13.58
C ILE A 233 -9.81 25.11 14.98
N PRO A 234 -11.16 25.10 15.10
CA PRO A 234 -11.83 25.43 16.36
C PRO A 234 -11.39 24.55 17.54
N GLU A 235 -11.14 23.26 17.31
CA GLU A 235 -10.74 22.31 18.31
C GLU A 235 -9.36 22.62 18.91
N PHE A 236 -8.54 23.40 18.21
CA PHE A 236 -7.20 23.80 18.66
C PHE A 236 -7.19 25.21 19.25
N ALA A 237 -8.32 25.91 19.25
CA ALA A 237 -8.43 27.25 19.76
C ALA A 237 -7.89 27.46 21.21
N PRO A 238 -8.08 26.51 22.16
CA PRO A 238 -7.54 26.63 23.51
C PRO A 238 -6.01 26.67 23.62
N TYR A 239 -5.28 26.31 22.54
CA TYR A 239 -3.82 26.14 22.53
C TYR A 239 -3.12 27.17 21.61
N ARG A 240 -3.73 28.34 21.42
CA ARG A 240 -3.26 29.40 20.51
C ARG A 240 -2.15 30.30 21.04
N ASP A 241 -1.86 30.23 22.33
CA ASP A 241 -0.90 31.09 23.02
C ASP A 241 0.46 30.41 23.20
#